data_817efcd18f378730c9bbfbe61141e059
#
_entry.id   817efcd18f378730c9bbfbe61141e059
#
_cell.length_a   1.000
_cell.length_b   1.000
_cell.length_c   1.000
_cell.angle_alpha   90.00
_cell.angle_beta   90.00
_cell.angle_gamma   90.00
#
_symmetry.space_group_name_H-M   'P 1'
#
loop_
_entity.id
_entity.type
_entity.pdbx_description
1 polymer ?
#
loop_
_entity_poly.entity_id
_entity_poly.type
_entity_poly.pdbx_seq_one_letter_code
_entity_poly.pdbx_strand_id
1 'polypeptide(L)'
;MKYYRKIWTILFLTVLIFSCSNQNEQVSDNNKELMVTFEDSLSYSVGVNIGKNLPKADFNQKLIIEGLVDYWEKEEPRLDSPTRNDLLRAFNIMNAELEREEMRAFGDKAAELSRENKIKGQEFLEKNKTEEGIRVFSRSQIQYRMIAEGSGDIPDYNDTVKVHYNGYLIDGHKFDSSYDRGEPAIFGVSGVIVGWQEILQKMPVGSKWEVFIPENLAYGKSGIASDPKKGEYVIPPSSTLIFEIELLEIVE
;
A
#
# COMPACT_ATOMS: atom_id res chain seq x y z
N MET A 1 26.51 -35.85 -19.00
CA MET A 1 26.31 -36.92 -17.98
C MET A 1 27.50 -37.18 -17.06
N LYS A 2 28.47 -36.27 -16.90
CA LYS A 2 29.64 -36.46 -15.99
C LYS A 2 29.70 -35.46 -14.83
N TYR A 3 28.83 -34.47 -14.80
CA TYR A 3 28.81 -33.42 -13.76
C TYR A 3 27.96 -33.77 -12.54
N TYR A 4 26.95 -34.62 -12.67
CA TYR A 4 26.02 -34.96 -11.58
C TYR A 4 26.55 -35.99 -10.57
N ARG A 5 27.64 -36.71 -10.89
CA ARG A 5 28.20 -37.76 -10.00
C ARG A 5 29.08 -37.25 -8.86
N LYS A 6 29.45 -35.95 -8.85
CA LYS A 6 30.34 -35.40 -7.80
C LYS A 6 29.56 -34.74 -6.63
N ILE A 7 28.30 -34.48 -6.81
CA ILE A 7 27.47 -33.86 -5.74
C ILE A 7 26.96 -34.92 -4.75
N TRP A 8 26.77 -36.14 -5.19
CA TRP A 8 26.21 -37.22 -4.37
C TRP A 8 27.15 -37.78 -3.28
N THR A 9 28.45 -37.63 -3.39
CA THR A 9 29.41 -38.15 -2.41
C THR A 9 29.59 -37.27 -1.19
N ILE A 10 29.12 -36.04 -1.19
CA ILE A 10 29.24 -35.12 -0.05
C ILE A 10 27.97 -35.12 0.82
N LEU A 11 26.81 -35.46 0.24
CA LEU A 11 25.54 -35.45 0.97
C LEU A 11 25.28 -36.70 1.82
N PHE A 12 26.00 -37.82 1.55
CA PHE A 12 25.76 -39.10 2.24
C PHE A 12 26.59 -39.31 3.51
N LEU A 13 27.54 -38.39 3.81
CA LEU A 13 28.44 -38.57 4.96
C LEU A 13 28.11 -37.74 6.20
N THR A 14 27.07 -36.94 6.15
CA THR A 14 26.69 -36.08 7.30
C THR A 14 25.37 -36.43 7.98
N VAL A 15 24.69 -37.53 7.59
CA VAL A 15 23.38 -37.93 8.15
C VAL A 15 23.45 -38.93 9.31
N LEU A 16 24.63 -39.38 9.70
CA LEU A 16 24.77 -40.47 10.69
C LEU A 16 25.43 -40.08 12.02
N ILE A 17 25.28 -38.85 12.51
CA ILE A 17 25.52 -38.59 13.95
C ILE A 17 24.61 -37.41 14.35
N PHE A 18 23.43 -37.67 14.87
CA PHE A 18 22.87 -36.91 15.99
C PHE A 18 21.63 -37.61 16.54
N SER A 19 21.85 -38.37 17.58
CA SER A 19 20.82 -38.85 18.52
C SER A 19 20.61 -37.79 19.58
N CYS A 20 19.34 -37.51 19.87
CA CYS A 20 18.76 -36.86 21.04
C CYS A 20 19.55 -35.77 21.78
N SER A 21 19.09 -34.53 21.68
CA SER A 21 18.74 -33.74 22.87
C SER A 21 18.03 -32.44 22.47
N ASN A 22 16.97 -32.09 23.18
CA ASN A 22 16.21 -30.84 23.16
C ASN A 22 17.12 -29.62 23.03
N GLN A 23 16.93 -28.81 21.95
CA GLN A 23 17.18 -27.36 21.98
C GLN A 23 16.37 -26.70 20.85
N ASN A 24 15.21 -26.18 21.19
CA ASN A 24 14.61 -25.03 20.49
C ASN A 24 15.45 -23.82 20.89
N GLU A 25 16.24 -23.29 20.00
CA GLU A 25 16.88 -21.98 19.94
C GLU A 25 18.28 -22.12 19.32
N GLN A 26 18.35 -22.16 18.02
CA GLN A 26 19.51 -21.73 17.20
C GLN A 26 19.31 -22.09 15.71
N VAL A 27 18.24 -21.62 15.07
CA VAL A 27 18.02 -21.86 13.62
C VAL A 27 18.44 -20.66 12.76
N SER A 28 18.85 -19.52 13.35
CA SER A 28 19.00 -18.29 12.56
C SER A 28 20.40 -17.97 12.05
N ASP A 29 21.46 -18.60 12.54
CA ASP A 29 22.83 -18.19 12.16
C ASP A 29 23.56 -19.15 11.19
N ASN A 30 23.21 -20.44 11.16
CA ASN A 30 23.91 -21.40 10.30
C ASN A 30 23.48 -21.40 8.81
N ASN A 31 22.39 -20.73 8.44
CA ASN A 31 21.89 -20.77 7.06
C ASN A 31 22.50 -19.69 6.13
N LYS A 32 23.18 -18.68 6.66
CA LYS A 32 23.88 -17.68 5.83
C LYS A 32 25.21 -18.20 5.24
N GLU A 33 25.84 -19.17 5.86
CA GLU A 33 27.10 -19.76 5.36
C GLU A 33 26.92 -20.73 4.18
N LEU A 34 25.70 -21.20 3.90
CA LEU A 34 25.42 -22.16 2.82
C LEU A 34 25.20 -21.52 1.44
N MET A 35 25.08 -20.20 1.35
CA MET A 35 24.89 -19.49 0.07
C MET A 35 26.24 -18.92 -0.41
N VAL A 36 27.12 -19.80 -0.87
CA VAL A 36 28.48 -19.42 -1.30
C VAL A 36 28.56 -19.14 -2.79
N THR A 37 27.65 -19.71 -3.59
CA THR A 37 27.63 -19.56 -5.04
C THR A 37 26.39 -18.80 -5.51
N PHE A 38 26.42 -18.34 -6.77
CA PHE A 38 25.25 -17.77 -7.44
C PHE A 38 24.11 -18.78 -7.53
N GLU A 39 24.43 -20.05 -7.83
CA GLU A 39 23.47 -21.15 -7.93
C GLU A 39 22.76 -21.42 -6.60
N ASP A 40 23.49 -21.33 -5.48
CA ASP A 40 22.90 -21.50 -4.14
C ASP A 40 21.91 -20.37 -3.85
N SER A 41 22.31 -19.13 -4.15
CA SER A 41 21.46 -17.96 -3.97
C SER A 41 20.20 -18.00 -4.86
N LEU A 42 20.36 -18.45 -6.10
CA LEU A 42 19.25 -18.65 -7.03
C LEU A 42 18.28 -19.74 -6.54
N SER A 43 18.80 -20.87 -6.09
CA SER A 43 18.01 -21.98 -5.57
C SER A 43 17.19 -21.57 -4.35
N TYR A 44 17.82 -20.83 -3.42
CA TYR A 44 17.12 -20.26 -2.26
C TYR A 44 16.02 -19.29 -2.69
N SER A 45 16.31 -18.39 -3.65
CA SER A 45 15.34 -17.41 -4.16
C SER A 45 14.13 -18.07 -4.83
N VAL A 46 14.34 -19.16 -5.56
CA VAL A 46 13.27 -19.98 -6.14
C VAL A 46 12.40 -20.58 -5.02
N GLY A 47 13.01 -21.14 -3.98
CA GLY A 47 12.29 -21.67 -2.81
C GLY A 47 11.45 -20.60 -2.10
N VAL A 48 12.00 -19.39 -1.88
CA VAL A 48 11.27 -18.25 -1.32
C VAL A 48 10.09 -17.85 -2.20
N ASN A 49 10.28 -17.85 -3.53
CA ASN A 49 9.21 -17.49 -4.46
C ASN A 49 8.07 -18.52 -4.46
N ILE A 50 8.39 -19.80 -4.40
CA ILE A 50 7.39 -20.87 -4.22
C ILE A 50 6.63 -20.63 -2.91
N GLY A 51 7.33 -20.42 -1.80
CA GLY A 51 6.71 -20.18 -0.49
C GLY A 51 5.80 -18.94 -0.43
N LYS A 52 6.18 -17.87 -1.13
CA LYS A 52 5.33 -16.65 -1.24
C LYS A 52 4.04 -16.88 -2.02
N ASN A 53 4.06 -17.77 -3.00
CA ASN A 53 2.90 -18.10 -3.84
C ASN A 53 2.06 -19.25 -3.28
N LEU A 54 2.53 -19.92 -2.23
CA LEU A 54 1.69 -20.87 -1.50
C LEU A 54 0.75 -20.09 -0.57
N PRO A 55 -0.56 -20.37 -0.62
CA PRO A 55 -1.51 -19.75 0.29
C PRO A 55 -1.17 -20.08 1.76
N LYS A 56 -1.72 -19.29 2.68
CA LYS A 56 -1.62 -19.53 4.13
C LYS A 56 -2.44 -20.76 4.54
N ALA A 57 -1.99 -21.95 4.18
CA ALA A 57 -2.56 -23.21 4.62
C ALA A 57 -1.49 -24.02 5.37
N ASP A 58 -1.93 -24.87 6.28
CA ASP A 58 -1.04 -25.77 7.03
C ASP A 58 -0.50 -26.88 6.11
N PHE A 59 0.46 -26.51 5.27
CA PHE A 59 1.15 -27.48 4.43
C PHE A 59 2.24 -28.20 5.19
N ASN A 60 2.35 -29.51 4.94
CA ASN A 60 3.50 -30.26 5.35
C ASN A 60 4.67 -29.93 4.41
N GLN A 61 5.55 -29.02 4.83
CA GLN A 61 6.70 -28.53 4.06
C GLN A 61 7.59 -29.68 3.58
N LYS A 62 7.76 -30.75 4.40
CA LYS A 62 8.57 -31.91 4.05
C LYS A 62 7.97 -32.62 2.82
N LEU A 63 6.67 -32.82 2.77
CA LEU A 63 6.01 -33.48 1.64
C LEU A 63 6.05 -32.62 0.37
N ILE A 64 6.07 -31.29 0.47
CA ILE A 64 6.29 -30.42 -0.70
C ILE A 64 7.69 -30.65 -1.27
N ILE A 65 8.70 -30.66 -0.42
CA ILE A 65 10.10 -30.92 -0.82
C ILE A 65 10.23 -32.31 -1.43
N GLU A 66 9.68 -33.33 -0.80
CA GLU A 66 9.68 -34.70 -1.33
C GLU A 66 9.03 -34.79 -2.71
N GLY A 67 7.87 -34.12 -2.93
CA GLY A 67 7.21 -34.11 -4.23
C GLY A 67 8.02 -33.41 -5.34
N LEU A 68 8.82 -32.38 -4.99
CA LEU A 68 9.76 -31.75 -5.91
C LEU A 68 10.91 -32.69 -6.27
N VAL A 69 11.44 -33.41 -5.28
CA VAL A 69 12.52 -34.40 -5.48
C VAL A 69 12.04 -35.55 -6.34
N ASP A 70 10.88 -36.14 -6.02
CA ASP A 70 10.26 -37.24 -6.81
C ASP A 70 10.13 -36.84 -8.29
N TYR A 71 9.68 -35.60 -8.57
CA TYR A 71 9.57 -35.08 -9.95
C TYR A 71 10.93 -34.93 -10.64
N TRP A 72 11.94 -34.40 -9.97
CA TRP A 72 13.28 -34.21 -10.56
C TRP A 72 14.03 -35.53 -10.78
N GLU A 73 13.83 -36.51 -9.91
CA GLU A 73 14.41 -37.83 -10.03
C GLU A 73 13.64 -38.74 -10.98
N LYS A 74 12.53 -38.23 -11.54
CA LYS A 74 11.61 -38.98 -12.43
C LYS A 74 11.06 -40.25 -11.79
N GLU A 75 10.83 -40.22 -10.49
CA GLU A 75 10.13 -41.28 -9.79
C GLU A 75 8.62 -41.22 -10.06
N GLU A 76 7.96 -42.36 -9.96
CA GLU A 76 6.50 -42.43 -10.07
C GLU A 76 5.89 -41.67 -8.87
N PRO A 77 5.06 -40.64 -9.11
CA PRO A 77 4.42 -39.92 -8.02
C PRO A 77 3.56 -40.84 -7.17
N ARG A 78 3.62 -40.65 -5.84
CA ARG A 78 2.87 -41.48 -4.86
C ARG A 78 1.34 -41.40 -5.00
N LEU A 79 0.85 -40.35 -5.66
CA LEU A 79 -0.56 -40.18 -6.00
C LEU A 79 -0.74 -40.23 -7.52
N ASP A 80 -1.77 -40.92 -7.99
CA ASP A 80 -2.13 -40.94 -9.41
C ASP A 80 -2.54 -39.55 -9.94
N SER A 81 -2.50 -39.39 -11.26
CA SER A 81 -2.82 -38.11 -11.89
C SER A 81 -4.24 -37.62 -11.63
N PRO A 82 -5.29 -38.45 -11.69
CA PRO A 82 -6.64 -38.03 -11.33
C PRO A 82 -6.74 -37.49 -9.90
N THR A 83 -6.22 -38.23 -8.92
CA THR A 83 -6.23 -37.82 -7.50
C THR A 83 -5.48 -36.51 -7.28
N ARG A 84 -4.30 -36.33 -7.88
CA ARG A 84 -3.56 -35.05 -7.80
C ARG A 84 -4.34 -33.89 -8.37
N ASN A 85 -4.98 -34.09 -9.53
CA ASN A 85 -5.76 -33.04 -10.20
C ASN A 85 -7.00 -32.65 -9.37
N ASP A 86 -7.68 -33.59 -8.77
CA ASP A 86 -8.85 -33.32 -7.92
C ASP A 86 -8.45 -32.59 -6.64
N LEU A 87 -7.33 -32.96 -6.01
CA LEU A 87 -6.78 -32.24 -4.84
C LEU A 87 -6.36 -30.81 -5.20
N LEU A 88 -5.70 -30.61 -6.34
CA LEU A 88 -5.31 -29.28 -6.80
C LEU A 88 -6.53 -28.42 -7.13
N ARG A 89 -7.58 -29.01 -7.71
CA ARG A 89 -8.84 -28.30 -7.98
C ARG A 89 -9.53 -27.89 -6.68
N ALA A 90 -9.67 -28.80 -5.71
CA ALA A 90 -10.24 -28.50 -4.40
C ALA A 90 -9.44 -27.40 -3.68
N PHE A 91 -8.13 -27.47 -3.74
CA PHE A 91 -7.23 -26.46 -3.19
C PHE A 91 -7.43 -25.07 -3.83
N ASN A 92 -7.52 -24.99 -5.16
CA ASN A 92 -7.75 -23.73 -5.87
C ASN A 92 -9.13 -23.13 -5.53
N ILE A 93 -10.17 -23.97 -5.36
CA ILE A 93 -11.50 -23.53 -4.93
C ILE A 93 -11.42 -22.94 -3.51
N MET A 94 -10.80 -23.64 -2.58
CA MET A 94 -10.63 -23.21 -1.20
C MET A 94 -9.88 -21.86 -1.11
N ASN A 95 -8.82 -21.70 -1.88
CA ASN A 95 -8.06 -20.46 -1.91
C ASN A 95 -8.88 -19.29 -2.46
N ALA A 96 -9.62 -19.53 -3.54
CA ALA A 96 -10.51 -18.52 -4.10
C ALA A 96 -11.62 -18.10 -3.12
N GLU A 97 -12.09 -19.02 -2.29
CA GLU A 97 -13.04 -18.70 -1.22
C GLU A 97 -12.42 -17.88 -0.11
N LEU A 98 -11.23 -18.25 0.37
CA LEU A 98 -10.48 -17.48 1.36
C LEU A 98 -10.18 -16.06 0.88
N GLU A 99 -9.70 -15.89 -0.35
CA GLU A 99 -9.47 -14.57 -0.94
C GLU A 99 -10.77 -13.74 -1.02
N ARG A 100 -11.89 -14.37 -1.35
CA ARG A 100 -13.20 -13.68 -1.38
C ARG A 100 -13.65 -13.24 0.01
N GLU A 101 -13.44 -14.07 1.02
CA GLU A 101 -13.76 -13.73 2.41
C GLU A 101 -12.87 -12.58 2.92
N GLU A 102 -11.57 -12.63 2.66
CA GLU A 102 -10.63 -11.54 3.01
C GLU A 102 -11.04 -10.23 2.32
N MET A 103 -11.35 -10.27 1.03
CA MET A 103 -11.81 -9.10 0.27
C MET A 103 -13.14 -8.55 0.78
N ARG A 104 -14.07 -9.41 1.20
CA ARG A 104 -15.35 -8.99 1.80
C ARG A 104 -15.12 -8.31 3.14
N ALA A 105 -14.34 -8.94 4.03
CA ALA A 105 -14.03 -8.37 5.34
C ALA A 105 -13.31 -7.02 5.21
N PHE A 106 -12.39 -6.89 4.23
CA PHE A 106 -11.76 -5.61 3.90
C PHE A 106 -12.78 -4.56 3.44
N GLY A 107 -13.70 -4.95 2.55
CA GLY A 107 -14.76 -4.06 2.06
C GLY A 107 -15.69 -3.56 3.18
N ASP A 108 -16.09 -4.42 4.09
CA ASP A 108 -16.94 -4.07 5.23
C ASP A 108 -16.23 -3.09 6.18
N LYS A 109 -14.95 -3.34 6.49
CA LYS A 109 -14.12 -2.45 7.30
C LYS A 109 -13.92 -1.09 6.64
N ALA A 110 -13.66 -1.05 5.33
CA ALA A 110 -13.51 0.18 4.58
C ALA A 110 -14.81 0.99 4.56
N ALA A 111 -15.96 0.32 4.42
CA ALA A 111 -17.28 0.96 4.45
C ALA A 111 -17.62 1.54 5.83
N GLU A 112 -17.25 0.87 6.92
CA GLU A 112 -17.41 1.39 8.27
C GLU A 112 -16.52 2.61 8.51
N LEU A 113 -15.24 2.53 8.18
CA LEU A 113 -14.29 3.62 8.28
C LEU A 113 -14.74 4.84 7.46
N SER A 114 -15.28 4.61 6.25
CA SER A 114 -15.85 5.66 5.40
C SER A 114 -17.01 6.38 6.08
N ARG A 115 -17.91 5.66 6.74
CA ARG A 115 -19.04 6.26 7.48
C ARG A 115 -18.56 7.09 8.65
N GLU A 116 -17.65 6.56 9.45
CA GLU A 116 -17.07 7.27 10.59
C GLU A 116 -16.37 8.56 10.16
N ASN A 117 -15.48 8.47 9.15
CA ASN A 117 -14.72 9.62 8.68
C ASN A 117 -15.63 10.70 8.10
N LYS A 118 -16.70 10.29 7.39
CA LYS A 118 -17.69 11.24 6.88
C LYS A 118 -18.37 12.02 8.01
N ILE A 119 -18.81 11.33 9.07
CA ILE A 119 -19.45 11.97 10.23
C ILE A 119 -18.44 12.92 10.91
N LYS A 120 -17.24 12.44 11.24
CA LYS A 120 -16.18 13.24 11.88
C LYS A 120 -15.81 14.46 11.03
N GLY A 121 -15.72 14.29 9.71
CA GLY A 121 -15.43 15.38 8.77
C GLY A 121 -16.54 16.42 8.72
N GLN A 122 -17.80 16.01 8.73
CA GLN A 122 -18.94 16.92 8.79
C GLN A 122 -18.99 17.71 10.11
N GLU A 123 -18.81 17.04 11.25
CA GLU A 123 -18.74 17.67 12.56
C GLU A 123 -17.58 18.67 12.65
N PHE A 124 -16.42 18.29 12.12
CA PHE A 124 -15.26 19.17 12.03
C PHE A 124 -15.58 20.43 11.22
N LEU A 125 -16.12 20.29 10.01
CA LEU A 125 -16.45 21.42 9.15
C LEU A 125 -17.55 22.32 9.76
N GLU A 126 -18.56 21.75 10.42
CA GLU A 126 -19.60 22.50 11.11
C GLU A 126 -19.01 23.35 12.25
N LYS A 127 -18.06 22.82 13.00
CA LYS A 127 -17.37 23.60 14.03
C LYS A 127 -16.43 24.63 13.41
N ASN A 128 -15.63 24.23 12.41
CA ASN A 128 -14.60 25.07 11.81
C ASN A 128 -15.16 26.33 11.15
N LYS A 129 -16.37 26.25 10.53
CA LYS A 129 -17.00 27.43 9.93
C LYS A 129 -17.33 28.56 10.92
N THR A 130 -17.34 28.28 12.22
CA THR A 130 -17.57 29.27 13.28
C THR A 130 -16.29 29.90 13.82
N GLU A 131 -15.11 29.37 13.41
CA GLU A 131 -13.84 29.91 13.83
C GLU A 131 -13.50 31.24 13.16
N GLU A 132 -12.76 32.09 13.86
CA GLU A 132 -12.40 33.41 13.36
C GLU A 132 -11.58 33.34 12.05
N GLY A 133 -11.94 34.18 11.10
CA GLY A 133 -11.26 34.29 9.79
C GLY A 133 -11.63 33.21 8.78
N ILE A 134 -12.47 32.23 9.14
CA ILE A 134 -12.95 31.21 8.20
C ILE A 134 -14.01 31.81 7.27
N ARG A 135 -13.82 31.55 5.98
CA ARG A 135 -14.75 31.84 4.90
C ARG A 135 -15.24 30.56 4.25
N VAL A 136 -16.44 30.54 3.71
CA VAL A 136 -17.07 29.34 3.13
C VAL A 136 -17.55 29.64 1.71
N PHE A 137 -17.22 28.81 0.75
CA PHE A 137 -17.83 28.81 -0.56
C PHE A 137 -19.21 28.17 -0.49
N SER A 138 -20.27 28.97 -0.70
CA SER A 138 -21.65 28.55 -0.46
C SER A 138 -22.10 27.32 -1.25
N ARG A 139 -21.55 27.10 -2.45
CA ARG A 139 -21.92 25.96 -3.33
C ARG A 139 -21.16 24.66 -2.96
N SER A 140 -19.85 24.72 -2.82
CA SER A 140 -18.99 23.56 -2.58
C SER A 140 -18.83 23.22 -1.10
N GLN A 141 -19.14 24.17 -0.22
CA GLN A 141 -18.90 24.07 1.23
C GLN A 141 -17.40 23.92 1.59
N ILE A 142 -16.50 24.21 0.65
CA ILE A 142 -15.07 24.37 0.96
C ILE A 142 -14.92 25.55 1.89
N GLN A 143 -14.13 25.37 2.94
CA GLN A 143 -13.80 26.42 3.88
C GLN A 143 -12.34 26.82 3.69
N TYR A 144 -12.04 28.09 3.95
CA TYR A 144 -10.68 28.58 3.84
C TYR A 144 -10.41 29.76 4.77
N ARG A 145 -9.17 29.90 5.15
CA ARG A 145 -8.64 31.06 5.86
C ARG A 145 -7.43 31.60 5.11
N MET A 146 -7.42 32.89 4.85
CA MET A 146 -6.27 33.54 4.23
C MET A 146 -5.18 33.76 5.29
N ILE A 147 -4.00 33.17 5.10
CA ILE A 147 -2.82 33.38 5.96
C ILE A 147 -2.01 34.55 5.42
N ALA A 148 -1.85 34.62 4.09
CA ALA A 148 -1.23 35.74 3.38
C ALA A 148 -2.02 36.03 2.11
N GLU A 149 -2.17 37.32 1.81
CA GLU A 149 -2.84 37.79 0.61
C GLU A 149 -1.80 38.02 -0.49
N GLY A 150 -2.06 37.46 -1.67
CA GLY A 150 -1.27 37.69 -2.88
C GLY A 150 -1.85 38.83 -3.69
N SER A 151 -1.07 39.34 -4.63
CA SER A 151 -1.45 40.45 -5.52
C SER A 151 -1.20 40.14 -7.00
N GLY A 152 -0.72 38.93 -7.33
CA GLY A 152 -0.50 38.50 -8.70
C GLY A 152 -1.77 38.01 -9.40
N ASP A 153 -1.61 37.45 -10.58
CA ASP A 153 -2.70 36.91 -11.38
C ASP A 153 -3.35 35.70 -10.70
N ILE A 154 -4.61 35.45 -11.04
CA ILE A 154 -5.36 34.28 -10.55
C ILE A 154 -5.35 33.22 -11.65
N PRO A 155 -4.96 31.95 -11.34
CA PRO A 155 -4.92 30.91 -12.35
C PRO A 155 -6.28 30.57 -12.95
N ASP A 156 -6.27 30.24 -14.23
CA ASP A 156 -7.40 29.63 -14.92
C ASP A 156 -7.36 28.10 -14.85
N TYR A 157 -8.45 27.44 -15.24
CA TYR A 157 -8.60 25.99 -15.21
C TYR A 157 -7.53 25.22 -15.99
N ASN A 158 -7.04 25.82 -17.10
CA ASN A 158 -6.03 25.18 -17.98
C ASN A 158 -4.58 25.52 -17.62
N ASP A 159 -4.38 26.38 -16.64
CA ASP A 159 -3.05 26.81 -16.24
C ASP A 159 -2.28 25.72 -15.50
N THR A 160 -0.96 25.85 -15.53
CA THR A 160 -0.06 25.09 -14.67
C THR A 160 0.44 26.02 -13.56
N VAL A 161 0.41 25.55 -12.34
CA VAL A 161 0.82 26.34 -11.17
C VAL A 161 1.96 25.68 -10.43
N LYS A 162 2.79 26.50 -9.80
CA LYS A 162 3.84 26.09 -8.88
C LYS A 162 3.45 26.48 -7.47
N VAL A 163 3.44 25.51 -6.57
CA VAL A 163 2.95 25.67 -5.22
C VAL A 163 3.87 25.04 -4.19
N HIS A 164 3.88 25.61 -2.99
CA HIS A 164 4.22 24.87 -1.80
C HIS A 164 2.95 24.47 -1.05
N TYR A 165 2.95 23.28 -0.45
CA TYR A 165 1.81 22.83 0.34
C TYR A 165 2.18 21.82 1.42
N ASN A 166 1.32 21.77 2.44
CA ASN A 166 1.22 20.68 3.39
C ASN A 166 -0.21 20.13 3.37
N GLY A 167 -0.36 18.82 3.38
CA GLY A 167 -1.65 18.14 3.44
C GLY A 167 -1.80 17.35 4.74
N TYR A 168 -2.94 17.55 5.43
CA TYR A 168 -3.25 16.94 6.72
C TYR A 168 -4.63 16.31 6.74
N LEU A 169 -4.78 15.25 7.53
CA LEU A 169 -6.06 14.77 7.99
C LEU A 169 -6.58 15.65 9.13
N ILE A 170 -7.87 15.54 9.48
CA ILE A 170 -8.48 16.34 10.56
C ILE A 170 -7.94 16.03 11.96
N ASP A 171 -7.23 14.91 12.15
CA ASP A 171 -6.53 14.55 13.37
C ASP A 171 -5.11 15.14 13.48
N GLY A 172 -4.70 15.89 12.45
CA GLY A 172 -3.37 16.51 12.36
C GLY A 172 -2.30 15.64 11.72
N HIS A 173 -2.62 14.40 11.31
CA HIS A 173 -1.65 13.55 10.60
C HIS A 173 -1.32 14.17 9.23
N LYS A 174 -0.03 14.46 9.01
CA LYS A 174 0.48 14.97 7.73
C LYS A 174 0.69 13.82 6.77
N PHE A 175 -0.04 13.81 5.66
CA PHE A 175 0.05 12.74 4.66
C PHE A 175 0.90 13.11 3.44
N ASP A 176 1.09 14.40 3.18
CA ASP A 176 1.93 14.88 2.07
C ASP A 176 2.45 16.30 2.33
N SER A 177 3.65 16.62 1.79
CA SER A 177 4.26 17.94 1.93
C SER A 177 5.31 18.17 0.84
N SER A 178 5.19 19.27 0.11
CA SER A 178 6.25 19.74 -0.78
C SER A 178 7.43 20.34 -0.02
N TYR A 179 7.19 20.88 1.18
CA TYR A 179 8.26 21.38 2.04
C TYR A 179 9.17 20.26 2.51
N ASP A 180 8.60 19.09 2.87
CA ASP A 180 9.38 17.93 3.32
C ASP A 180 10.20 17.32 2.16
N ARG A 181 9.76 17.51 0.90
CA ARG A 181 10.52 17.12 -0.30
C ARG A 181 11.64 18.13 -0.65
N GLY A 182 11.60 19.34 -0.06
CA GLY A 182 12.59 20.39 -0.27
C GLY A 182 12.41 21.20 -1.55
N GLU A 183 11.33 20.98 -2.32
CA GLU A 183 11.05 21.68 -3.59
C GLU A 183 9.57 21.92 -3.79
N PRO A 184 9.17 23.02 -4.48
CA PRO A 184 7.79 23.26 -4.86
C PRO A 184 7.28 22.18 -5.82
N ALA A 185 5.99 21.92 -5.77
CA ALA A 185 5.31 21.05 -6.71
C ALA A 185 4.72 21.85 -7.88
N ILE A 186 4.67 21.23 -9.05
CA ILE A 186 4.07 21.80 -10.26
C ILE A 186 2.87 20.94 -10.64
N PHE A 187 1.70 21.56 -10.79
CA PHE A 187 0.46 20.90 -11.13
C PHE A 187 -0.32 21.66 -12.19
N GLY A 188 -0.91 20.96 -13.15
CA GLY A 188 -2.00 21.52 -13.95
C GLY A 188 -3.26 21.69 -13.06
N VAL A 189 -3.90 22.85 -13.07
CA VAL A 189 -5.10 23.12 -12.25
C VAL A 189 -6.19 22.09 -12.53
N SER A 190 -6.38 21.66 -13.77
CA SER A 190 -7.35 20.62 -14.16
C SER A 190 -6.98 19.21 -13.69
N GLY A 191 -5.73 18.98 -13.27
CA GLY A 191 -5.21 17.65 -12.91
C GLY A 191 -5.25 17.31 -11.42
N VAL A 192 -5.65 18.25 -10.57
CA VAL A 192 -5.73 18.06 -9.11
C VAL A 192 -7.15 17.72 -8.65
N ILE A 193 -7.34 17.40 -7.37
CA ILE A 193 -8.68 17.15 -6.79
C ILE A 193 -9.60 18.38 -6.97
N VAL A 194 -10.91 18.12 -7.06
CA VAL A 194 -11.91 19.18 -7.37
C VAL A 194 -11.83 20.36 -6.41
N GLY A 195 -11.57 20.07 -5.11
CA GLY A 195 -11.40 21.12 -4.11
C GLY A 195 -10.23 22.06 -4.42
N TRP A 196 -9.11 21.54 -4.91
CA TRP A 196 -7.98 22.36 -5.33
C TRP A 196 -8.28 23.14 -6.61
N GLN A 197 -8.96 22.53 -7.58
CA GLN A 197 -9.37 23.24 -8.80
C GLN A 197 -10.19 24.50 -8.47
N GLU A 198 -11.14 24.38 -7.53
CA GLU A 198 -11.97 25.52 -7.14
C GLU A 198 -11.17 26.60 -6.39
N ILE A 199 -10.27 26.18 -5.50
CA ILE A 199 -9.48 27.10 -4.66
C ILE A 199 -8.43 27.85 -5.50
N LEU A 200 -7.65 27.15 -6.31
CA LEU A 200 -6.58 27.74 -7.10
C LEU A 200 -7.10 28.84 -8.04
N GLN A 201 -8.30 28.67 -8.61
CA GLN A 201 -8.97 29.66 -9.42
C GLN A 201 -9.54 30.86 -8.62
N LYS A 202 -9.22 30.97 -7.33
CA LYS A 202 -9.59 32.08 -6.45
C LYS A 202 -8.38 32.68 -5.72
N MET A 203 -7.24 32.01 -5.77
CA MET A 203 -6.01 32.44 -5.12
C MET A 203 -5.19 33.31 -6.05
N PRO A 204 -4.94 34.59 -5.75
CA PRO A 204 -3.91 35.37 -6.44
C PRO A 204 -2.51 34.76 -6.19
N VAL A 205 -1.64 34.81 -7.17
CA VAL A 205 -0.22 34.48 -6.99
C VAL A 205 0.39 35.28 -5.85
N GLY A 206 1.19 34.62 -5.01
CA GLY A 206 1.73 35.14 -3.75
C GLY A 206 0.82 34.91 -2.54
N SER A 207 -0.37 34.32 -2.71
CA SER A 207 -1.26 33.97 -1.61
C SER A 207 -0.80 32.73 -0.86
N LYS A 208 -1.07 32.70 0.45
CA LYS A 208 -1.03 31.49 1.27
C LYS A 208 -2.34 31.31 2.01
N TRP A 209 -3.03 30.19 1.75
CA TRP A 209 -4.31 29.88 2.35
C TRP A 209 -4.29 28.54 3.07
N GLU A 210 -5.03 28.45 4.16
CA GLU A 210 -5.41 27.20 4.79
C GLU A 210 -6.81 26.81 4.29
N VAL A 211 -6.95 25.60 3.76
CA VAL A 211 -8.14 25.17 3.02
C VAL A 211 -8.64 23.86 3.60
N PHE A 212 -9.95 23.78 3.85
CA PHE A 212 -10.61 22.61 4.42
C PHE A 212 -11.58 22.06 3.36
N ILE A 213 -11.25 20.89 2.83
CA ILE A 213 -11.93 20.30 1.67
C ILE A 213 -12.79 19.12 2.12
N PRO A 214 -14.14 19.18 1.90
CA PRO A 214 -15.03 18.05 2.15
C PRO A 214 -14.61 16.81 1.34
N GLU A 215 -14.89 15.63 1.85
CA GLU A 215 -14.47 14.35 1.29
C GLU A 215 -14.85 14.14 -0.18
N ASN A 216 -16.05 14.60 -0.57
CA ASN A 216 -16.58 14.46 -1.93
C ASN A 216 -15.88 15.35 -2.98
N LEU A 217 -15.09 16.32 -2.55
CA LEU A 217 -14.25 17.17 -3.41
C LEU A 217 -12.76 16.83 -3.32
N ALA A 218 -12.45 15.76 -2.58
CA ALA A 218 -11.12 15.18 -2.40
C ALA A 218 -11.06 13.76 -2.98
N TYR A 219 -10.72 12.75 -2.18
CA TYR A 219 -10.56 11.35 -2.64
C TYR A 219 -11.80 10.48 -2.38
N GLY A 220 -12.88 11.05 -1.86
CA GLY A 220 -14.17 10.41 -1.69
C GLY A 220 -14.12 9.11 -0.88
N LYS A 221 -15.04 8.20 -1.22
CA LYS A 221 -15.21 6.92 -0.52
C LYS A 221 -14.02 5.94 -0.70
N SER A 222 -13.18 6.16 -1.68
CA SER A 222 -12.04 5.27 -1.94
C SER A 222 -10.84 5.61 -1.07
N GLY A 223 -10.61 6.89 -0.77
CA GLY A 223 -9.37 7.33 -0.16
C GLY A 223 -8.13 7.03 -1.02
N ILE A 224 -6.96 6.95 -0.40
CA ILE A 224 -5.71 6.46 -1.01
C ILE A 224 -5.15 5.35 -0.13
N ALA A 225 -5.18 4.12 -0.62
CA ALA A 225 -4.61 2.98 0.10
C ALA A 225 -3.08 2.93 -0.06
N SER A 226 -2.36 2.65 1.02
CA SER A 226 -0.94 2.29 1.01
C SER A 226 -0.74 0.78 0.80
N ASP A 227 -1.56 -0.04 1.45
CA ASP A 227 -1.64 -1.48 1.23
C ASP A 227 -3.11 -1.94 1.27
N PRO A 228 -3.76 -2.09 0.09
CA PRO A 228 -5.16 -2.50 0.03
C PRO A 228 -5.42 -3.86 0.70
N LYS A 229 -4.45 -4.78 0.67
CA LYS A 229 -4.61 -6.12 1.27
C LYS A 229 -4.61 -6.08 2.79
N LYS A 230 -3.94 -5.11 3.38
CA LYS A 230 -3.90 -4.91 4.84
C LYS A 230 -4.94 -3.92 5.35
N GLY A 231 -5.62 -3.21 4.45
CA GLY A 231 -6.54 -2.14 4.82
C GLY A 231 -5.83 -0.92 5.41
N GLU A 232 -4.61 -0.66 4.93
CA GLU A 232 -3.81 0.49 5.32
C GLU A 232 -4.00 1.62 4.31
N TYR A 233 -4.08 2.85 4.80
CA TYR A 233 -4.36 4.03 3.98
C TYR A 233 -3.35 5.14 4.26
N VAL A 234 -2.93 5.83 3.20
CA VAL A 234 -2.31 7.16 3.29
C VAL A 234 -3.40 8.20 3.57
N ILE A 235 -4.52 8.11 2.85
CA ILE A 235 -5.71 8.92 3.07
C ILE A 235 -6.90 7.95 3.24
N PRO A 236 -7.45 7.82 4.44
CA PRO A 236 -8.59 6.94 4.68
C PRO A 236 -9.83 7.31 3.87
N PRO A 237 -10.73 6.33 3.59
CA PRO A 237 -12.00 6.58 2.92
C PRO A 237 -12.80 7.72 3.55
N SER A 238 -13.39 8.58 2.72
CA SER A 238 -14.24 9.71 3.11
C SER A 238 -13.60 10.69 4.09
N SER A 239 -12.28 10.88 4.01
CA SER A 239 -11.57 11.86 4.82
C SER A 239 -11.81 13.28 4.31
N THR A 240 -12.19 14.20 5.21
CA THR A 240 -12.04 15.63 5.02
C THR A 240 -10.58 15.99 5.13
N LEU A 241 -10.07 16.81 4.21
CA LEU A 241 -8.67 17.17 4.13
C LEU A 241 -8.43 18.62 4.47
N ILE A 242 -7.28 18.89 5.06
CA ILE A 242 -6.80 20.23 5.36
C ILE A 242 -5.52 20.44 4.55
N PHE A 243 -5.41 21.55 3.85
CA PHE A 243 -4.20 21.94 3.14
C PHE A 243 -3.78 23.36 3.53
N GLU A 244 -2.51 23.54 3.77
CA GLU A 244 -1.89 24.85 3.61
C GLU A 244 -1.33 24.91 2.19
N ILE A 245 -1.77 25.89 1.41
CA ILE A 245 -1.34 26.06 0.01
C ILE A 245 -0.73 27.46 -0.13
N GLU A 246 0.48 27.52 -0.65
CA GLU A 246 1.16 28.76 -1.04
C GLU A 246 1.32 28.74 -2.56
N LEU A 247 0.62 29.63 -3.26
CA LEU A 247 0.67 29.76 -4.71
C LEU A 247 1.82 30.69 -5.09
N LEU A 248 2.86 30.11 -5.69
CA LEU A 248 4.10 30.85 -6.00
C LEU A 248 4.05 31.52 -7.35
N GLU A 249 3.61 30.80 -8.39
CA GLU A 249 3.56 31.33 -9.77
C GLU A 249 2.63 30.50 -10.65
N ILE A 250 2.17 31.14 -11.75
CA ILE A 250 1.57 30.44 -12.89
C ILE A 250 2.71 30.16 -13.85
N VAL A 251 2.89 28.88 -14.22
CA VAL A 251 3.97 28.42 -15.10
C VAL A 251 3.48 28.48 -16.54
N GLU A 252 4.22 29.19 -17.42
CA GLU A 252 3.94 29.28 -18.86
C GLU A 252 4.30 27.98 -19.61
#